data_233126e03d2900c674c1e176e83ea32f
#
_entry.id   233126e03d2900c674c1e176e83ea32f
#
_cell.length_a   1.000
_cell.length_b   1.000
_cell.length_c   1.000
_cell.angle_alpha   90.00
_cell.angle_beta   90.00
_cell.angle_gamma   90.00
#
_symmetry.space_group_name_H-M   'P 1'
#
loop_
_entity.id
_entity.type
_entity.pdbx_description
1 polymer ?
#
loop_
_entity_poly.entity_id
_entity_poly.type
_entity_poly.pdbx_seq_one_letter_code
_entity_poly.pdbx_strand_id
1 'polypeptide(L)'
;MLVQGIGQAASPFLIGRFKRAIPPTGLDLLPVPAAPTSGDDMEHSRKYRTIAHKLLRTLDEFAELKESGVRIAYLSSDEPKKKDHRIIFAECCKVDKKYSWCCPYDFFIVVYEPHVIDFTESQLEILIRHELHHVGIDYSGEQIKFYIVPHDVEEFWDIIREHGLHWSEINATGEQS
;
A
#
# COMPACT_ATOMS: atom_id res chain seq x y z
N MET A 1 -8.29 -10.69 -67.25
CA MET A 1 -6.98 -10.94 -66.62
C MET A 1 -7.16 -10.81 -65.11
N LEU A 2 -7.25 -11.96 -64.45
CA LEU A 2 -7.51 -12.07 -63.01
C LEU A 2 -6.22 -11.82 -62.24
N VAL A 3 -6.26 -11.00 -61.18
CA VAL A 3 -5.27 -11.08 -60.09
C VAL A 3 -6.00 -11.10 -58.76
N GLN A 4 -5.88 -12.22 -58.09
CA GLN A 4 -6.38 -12.49 -56.74
C GLN A 4 -5.58 -11.70 -55.71
N GLY A 5 -6.27 -10.99 -54.81
CA GLY A 5 -5.71 -10.40 -53.59
C GLY A 5 -5.81 -11.36 -52.42
N ILE A 6 -4.68 -11.64 -51.81
CA ILE A 6 -4.51 -12.55 -50.69
C ILE A 6 -4.89 -11.79 -49.40
N GLY A 7 -5.94 -12.26 -48.73
CA GLY A 7 -6.30 -11.78 -47.40
C GLY A 7 -5.31 -12.28 -46.32
N GLN A 8 -4.65 -11.38 -45.65
CA GLN A 8 -3.92 -11.70 -44.41
C GLN A 8 -4.89 -11.67 -43.23
N ALA A 9 -5.11 -12.86 -42.69
CA ALA A 9 -5.83 -13.04 -41.44
C ALA A 9 -4.97 -12.50 -40.26
N ALA A 10 -5.49 -11.53 -39.53
CA ALA A 10 -4.93 -11.09 -38.28
C ALA A 10 -5.11 -12.17 -37.21
N SER A 11 -4.01 -12.64 -36.67
CA SER A 11 -3.96 -13.57 -35.53
C SER A 11 -4.51 -12.87 -34.27
N PRO A 12 -5.45 -13.46 -33.54
CA PRO A 12 -5.82 -12.92 -32.23
C PRO A 12 -4.72 -13.27 -31.23
N PHE A 13 -4.04 -12.25 -30.72
CA PHE A 13 -3.18 -12.37 -29.57
C PHE A 13 -4.01 -12.88 -28.38
N LEU A 14 -3.82 -14.14 -28.04
CA LEU A 14 -4.27 -14.73 -26.79
C LEU A 14 -3.48 -14.06 -25.65
N ILE A 15 -4.12 -13.11 -24.98
CA ILE A 15 -3.66 -12.61 -23.69
C ILE A 15 -3.85 -13.77 -22.70
N GLY A 16 -2.80 -14.56 -22.53
CA GLY A 16 -2.73 -15.58 -21.50
C GLY A 16 -2.77 -14.90 -20.13
N ARG A 17 -3.94 -14.89 -19.49
CA ARG A 17 -4.07 -14.61 -18.06
C ARG A 17 -3.24 -15.66 -17.31
N PHE A 18 -2.03 -15.31 -16.93
CA PHE A 18 -1.31 -16.04 -15.88
C PHE A 18 -2.05 -15.80 -14.56
N LYS A 19 -3.04 -16.65 -14.29
CA LYS A 19 -3.56 -16.81 -12.94
C LYS A 19 -2.43 -17.37 -12.10
N ARG A 20 -1.83 -16.53 -11.24
CA ARG A 20 -1.09 -17.07 -10.09
C ARG A 20 -2.04 -18.00 -9.37
N ALA A 21 -1.65 -19.27 -9.25
CA ALA A 21 -2.39 -20.23 -8.45
C ALA A 21 -2.46 -19.66 -7.02
N ILE A 22 -3.67 -19.31 -6.59
CA ILE A 22 -3.94 -18.99 -5.19
C ILE A 22 -3.73 -20.30 -4.44
N PRO A 23 -2.79 -20.39 -3.49
CA PRO A 23 -2.68 -21.56 -2.65
C PRO A 23 -4.02 -21.73 -1.91
N PRO A 24 -4.48 -22.98 -1.69
CA PRO A 24 -5.76 -23.24 -1.09
C PRO A 24 -5.87 -22.54 0.27
N THR A 25 -6.99 -21.89 0.51
CA THR A 25 -7.42 -21.27 1.75
C THR A 25 -7.55 -22.33 2.85
N GLY A 26 -6.43 -22.80 3.41
CA GLY A 26 -6.38 -23.87 4.37
C GLY A 26 -5.20 -23.77 5.34
N LEU A 27 -4.49 -22.64 5.37
CA LEU A 27 -3.32 -22.44 6.25
C LEU A 27 -3.65 -21.73 7.59
N ASP A 28 -4.93 -21.76 8.00
CA ASP A 28 -5.36 -21.18 9.30
C ASP A 28 -5.05 -22.08 10.52
N LEU A 29 -4.32 -23.18 10.36
CA LEU A 29 -4.14 -24.18 11.43
C LEU A 29 -2.69 -24.57 11.73
N LEU A 30 -1.73 -23.71 11.48
CA LEU A 30 -0.44 -23.92 12.15
C LEU A 30 -0.50 -23.22 13.50
N PRO A 31 -0.23 -23.92 14.62
CA PRO A 31 -0.11 -23.29 15.93
C PRO A 31 1.01 -22.25 15.84
N VAL A 32 0.65 -20.99 16.10
CA VAL A 32 1.63 -19.91 16.27
C VAL A 32 2.50 -20.35 17.46
N PRO A 33 3.82 -20.50 17.30
CA PRO A 33 4.69 -20.76 18.43
C PRO A 33 4.52 -19.62 19.43
N ALA A 34 4.42 -19.96 20.73
CA ALA A 34 4.34 -18.99 21.80
C ALA A 34 5.53 -18.03 21.69
N ALA A 35 5.23 -16.72 21.63
CA ALA A 35 6.21 -15.67 21.42
C ALA A 35 7.29 -15.68 22.51
N PRO A 36 8.56 -15.45 22.18
CA PRO A 36 9.58 -15.14 23.17
C PRO A 36 9.31 -13.75 23.76
N THR A 37 9.21 -13.69 25.06
CA THR A 37 9.06 -12.46 25.84
C THR A 37 10.41 -11.78 25.98
N SER A 38 10.77 -10.85 25.08
CA SER A 38 11.73 -9.74 25.33
C SER A 38 11.98 -8.89 24.10
N GLY A 39 11.60 -7.61 24.12
CA GLY A 39 12.18 -6.49 23.36
C GLY A 39 11.99 -6.51 21.84
N ASP A 40 11.26 -5.56 21.32
CA ASP A 40 10.89 -5.34 19.91
C ASP A 40 9.72 -6.20 19.38
N ASP A 41 8.67 -6.41 20.16
CA ASP A 41 7.55 -7.26 19.78
C ASP A 41 6.59 -6.54 18.82
N MET A 42 6.86 -6.68 17.51
CA MET A 42 5.86 -6.43 16.48
C MET A 42 4.95 -7.65 16.38
N GLU A 43 3.65 -7.44 16.60
CA GLU A 43 2.65 -8.49 16.53
C GLU A 43 1.68 -8.28 15.38
N HIS A 44 1.18 -9.40 14.80
CA HIS A 44 0.10 -9.34 13.83
C HIS A 44 -1.18 -8.82 14.49
N SER A 45 -1.66 -7.65 14.04
CA SER A 45 -2.85 -7.01 14.59
C SER A 45 -4.12 -7.37 13.81
N ARG A 46 -5.05 -8.08 14.47
CA ARG A 46 -6.38 -8.33 13.93
C ARG A 46 -7.21 -7.05 13.83
N LYS A 47 -7.03 -6.12 14.77
CA LYS A 47 -7.71 -4.82 14.82
C LYS A 47 -7.47 -4.03 13.54
N TYR A 48 -6.21 -3.76 13.22
CA TYR A 48 -5.83 -2.96 12.05
C TYR A 48 -6.11 -3.68 10.73
N ARG A 49 -5.94 -5.00 10.69
CA ARG A 49 -6.35 -5.82 9.55
C ARG A 49 -7.86 -5.70 9.28
N THR A 50 -8.70 -5.72 10.31
CA THR A 50 -10.17 -5.59 10.16
C THR A 50 -10.54 -4.22 9.60
N ILE A 51 -9.93 -3.14 10.13
CA ILE A 51 -10.13 -1.78 9.63
C ILE A 51 -9.73 -1.69 8.15
N ALA A 52 -8.52 -2.15 7.81
CA ALA A 52 -8.02 -2.12 6.45
C ALA A 52 -8.93 -2.90 5.48
N HIS A 53 -9.37 -4.10 5.85
CA HIS A 53 -10.28 -4.88 5.01
C HIS A 53 -11.66 -4.25 4.84
N LYS A 54 -12.15 -3.50 5.85
CA LYS A 54 -13.35 -2.67 5.71
C LYS A 54 -13.14 -1.60 4.66
N LEU A 55 -12.06 -0.81 4.77
CA LEU A 55 -11.71 0.26 3.83
C LEU A 55 -11.52 -0.26 2.40
N LEU A 56 -10.74 -1.32 2.21
CA LEU A 56 -10.52 -1.96 0.91
C LEU A 56 -11.80 -2.48 0.24
N ARG A 57 -12.85 -2.77 1.01
CA ARG A 57 -14.14 -3.24 0.47
C ARG A 57 -15.10 -2.11 0.16
N THR A 58 -15.02 -1.01 0.92
CA THR A 58 -16.02 0.06 0.89
C THR A 58 -15.59 1.29 0.09
N LEU A 59 -14.28 1.49 -0.11
CA LEU A 59 -13.75 2.64 -0.81
C LEU A 59 -13.26 2.25 -2.20
N ASP A 60 -13.84 2.88 -3.23
CA ASP A 60 -13.53 2.61 -4.64
C ASP A 60 -12.09 3.00 -5.01
N GLU A 61 -11.51 3.96 -4.30
CA GLU A 61 -10.11 4.37 -4.47
C GLU A 61 -9.09 3.23 -4.28
N PHE A 62 -9.47 2.18 -3.55
CA PHE A 62 -8.64 0.99 -3.34
C PHE A 62 -9.02 -0.21 -4.23
N ALA A 63 -9.85 -0.02 -5.25
CA ALA A 63 -10.28 -1.11 -6.15
C ALA A 63 -9.06 -1.78 -6.81
N GLU A 64 -8.12 -0.99 -7.32
CA GLU A 64 -6.89 -1.48 -7.94
C GLU A 64 -6.01 -2.25 -6.94
N LEU A 65 -5.87 -1.74 -5.72
CA LEU A 65 -5.13 -2.41 -4.65
C LEU A 65 -5.71 -3.79 -4.32
N LYS A 66 -7.03 -3.88 -4.23
CA LYS A 66 -7.76 -5.12 -3.98
C LYS A 66 -7.57 -6.15 -5.09
N GLU A 67 -7.51 -5.71 -6.36
CA GLU A 67 -7.38 -6.59 -7.53
C GLU A 67 -5.94 -6.99 -7.83
N SER A 68 -4.95 -6.25 -7.37
CA SER A 68 -3.53 -6.45 -7.65
C SER A 68 -2.95 -7.76 -7.08
N GLY A 69 -3.61 -8.31 -6.05
CA GLY A 69 -3.10 -9.46 -5.31
C GLY A 69 -1.93 -9.11 -4.38
N VAL A 70 -1.74 -7.83 -4.06
CA VAL A 70 -0.75 -7.38 -3.06
C VAL A 70 -1.05 -7.99 -1.69
N ARG A 71 -0.01 -8.37 -0.98
CA ARG A 71 -0.13 -8.98 0.35
C ARG A 71 0.45 -8.04 1.39
N ILE A 72 -0.42 -7.56 2.28
CA ILE A 72 -0.07 -6.60 3.32
C ILE A 72 -0.22 -7.27 4.69
N ALA A 73 0.83 -7.22 5.51
CA ALA A 73 0.71 -7.55 6.92
C ALA A 73 0.42 -6.29 7.73
N TYR A 74 -0.49 -6.42 8.68
CA TYR A 74 -0.86 -5.35 9.61
C TYR A 74 -0.30 -5.70 10.98
N LEU A 75 0.60 -4.86 11.47
CA LEU A 75 1.37 -5.09 12.69
C LEU A 75 1.06 -4.00 13.71
N SER A 76 1.18 -4.33 14.98
CA SER A 76 1.25 -3.39 16.09
C SER A 76 2.62 -3.47 16.77
N SER A 77 3.09 -2.35 17.30
CA SER A 77 4.31 -2.26 18.10
C SER A 77 4.01 -1.54 19.40
N ASP A 78 4.42 -2.09 20.52
CA ASP A 78 4.32 -1.47 21.83
C ASP A 78 5.45 -0.45 22.06
N GLU A 79 6.46 -0.41 21.18
CA GLU A 79 7.56 0.55 21.24
C GLU A 79 7.20 1.86 20.52
N PRO A 80 7.36 3.04 21.21
CA PRO A 80 7.08 4.34 20.60
C PRO A 80 8.14 4.67 19.54
N LYS A 81 7.72 5.17 18.37
CA LYS A 81 8.63 5.60 17.30
C LYS A 81 8.62 7.11 17.10
N LYS A 82 9.82 7.66 16.92
CA LYS A 82 10.04 9.05 16.50
C LYS A 82 11.04 9.08 15.35
N LYS A 83 10.80 9.98 14.42
CA LYS A 83 11.73 10.27 13.32
C LYS A 83 11.82 11.79 13.15
N ASP A 84 13.03 12.32 13.09
CA ASP A 84 13.30 13.77 12.93
C ASP A 84 12.50 14.64 13.91
N HIS A 85 12.48 14.23 15.20
CA HIS A 85 11.74 14.85 16.31
C HIS A 85 10.21 14.80 16.18
N ARG A 86 9.66 14.12 15.16
CA ARG A 86 8.21 13.93 14.96
C ARG A 86 7.78 12.57 15.48
N ILE A 87 6.59 12.53 16.06
CA ILE A 87 5.93 11.29 16.46
C ILE A 87 5.45 10.57 15.19
N ILE A 88 5.71 9.29 15.11
CA ILE A 88 5.23 8.42 14.02
C ILE A 88 4.09 7.56 14.58
N PHE A 89 2.88 7.76 14.08
CA PHE A 89 1.69 6.99 14.49
C PHE A 89 1.65 5.61 13.85
N ALA A 90 1.96 5.57 12.56
CA ALA A 90 2.07 4.35 11.77
C ALA A 90 3.10 4.54 10.64
N GLU A 91 3.46 3.47 9.99
CA GLU A 91 4.27 3.51 8.77
C GLU A 91 3.95 2.35 7.83
N CYS A 92 4.01 2.64 6.53
CA CYS A 92 3.96 1.64 5.48
C CYS A 92 5.38 1.33 4.99
N CYS A 93 5.80 0.08 5.13
CA CYS A 93 7.11 -0.40 4.73
C CYS A 93 6.99 -1.43 3.62
N LYS A 94 7.67 -1.21 2.50
CA LYS A 94 7.78 -2.22 1.45
C LYS A 94 8.78 -3.30 1.84
N VAL A 95 8.43 -4.56 1.65
CA VAL A 95 9.35 -5.69 1.87
C VAL A 95 10.37 -5.74 0.73
N ASP A 96 11.65 -5.77 1.07
CA ASP A 96 12.72 -5.91 0.08
C ASP A 96 12.62 -7.29 -0.61
N LYS A 97 12.74 -7.28 -1.94
CA LYS A 97 12.66 -8.48 -2.78
C LYS A 97 13.60 -9.61 -2.33
N LYS A 98 14.73 -9.26 -1.73
CA LYS A 98 15.70 -10.25 -1.19
C LYS A 98 15.11 -11.14 -0.08
N TYR A 99 14.01 -10.70 0.58
CA TYR A 99 13.32 -11.46 1.64
C TYR A 99 12.12 -12.26 1.12
N SER A 100 11.80 -12.21 -0.19
CA SER A 100 10.62 -12.90 -0.76
C SER A 100 10.65 -14.42 -0.58
N TRP A 101 11.81 -15.00 -0.28
CA TRP A 101 11.97 -16.42 -0.01
C TRP A 101 11.50 -16.84 1.38
N CYS A 102 11.47 -15.91 2.36
CA CYS A 102 11.07 -16.18 3.75
C CYS A 102 9.88 -15.33 4.21
N CYS A 103 9.55 -14.25 3.50
CA CYS A 103 8.46 -13.36 3.83
C CYS A 103 7.36 -13.43 2.77
N PRO A 104 6.13 -13.85 3.13
CA PRO A 104 5.04 -13.97 2.18
C PRO A 104 4.36 -12.63 1.85
N TYR A 105 4.74 -11.54 2.49
CA TYR A 105 4.14 -10.21 2.33
C TYR A 105 4.94 -9.33 1.38
N ASP A 106 4.26 -8.38 0.78
CA ASP A 106 4.84 -7.36 -0.09
C ASP A 106 5.02 -6.03 0.67
N PHE A 107 4.16 -5.78 1.68
CA PHE A 107 4.22 -4.63 2.57
C PHE A 107 3.91 -4.99 4.02
N PHE A 108 4.42 -4.17 4.93
CA PHE A 108 4.01 -4.10 6.32
C PHE A 108 3.41 -2.73 6.61
N ILE A 109 2.24 -2.69 7.26
CA ILE A 109 1.72 -1.49 7.90
C ILE A 109 1.86 -1.70 9.39
N VAL A 110 2.72 -0.90 10.03
CA VAL A 110 3.04 -0.98 11.46
C VAL A 110 2.40 0.20 12.17
N VAL A 111 1.60 -0.05 13.19
CA VAL A 111 0.99 0.98 14.05
C VAL A 111 1.68 0.96 15.40
N TYR A 112 2.07 2.13 15.91
CA TYR A 112 2.76 2.31 17.18
C TYR A 112 1.75 2.61 18.28
N GLU A 113 1.33 1.57 19.01
CA GLU A 113 0.25 1.63 20.03
C GLU A 113 0.41 2.77 21.04
N PRO A 114 1.61 3.09 21.59
CA PRO A 114 1.76 4.18 22.56
C PRO A 114 1.36 5.55 22.01
N HIS A 115 1.34 5.72 20.69
CA HIS A 115 1.01 6.99 20.07
C HIS A 115 -0.46 7.09 19.61
N VAL A 116 -1.18 5.98 19.58
CA VAL A 116 -2.57 5.91 19.11
C VAL A 116 -3.56 5.44 20.17
N ILE A 117 -3.10 5.28 21.42
CA ILE A 117 -3.91 4.76 22.52
C ILE A 117 -5.21 5.55 22.76
N ASP A 118 -5.16 6.87 22.54
CA ASP A 118 -6.31 7.77 22.70
C ASP A 118 -7.06 8.04 21.40
N PHE A 119 -6.70 7.36 20.29
CA PHE A 119 -7.38 7.54 19.02
C PHE A 119 -8.77 6.90 19.04
N THR A 120 -9.73 7.64 18.54
CA THR A 120 -11.07 7.12 18.24
C THR A 120 -11.00 6.12 17.07
N GLU A 121 -12.03 5.31 16.92
CA GLU A 121 -12.14 4.38 15.79
C GLU A 121 -12.04 5.12 14.43
N SER A 122 -12.69 6.29 14.33
CA SER A 122 -12.61 7.13 13.12
C SER A 122 -11.20 7.62 12.83
N GLN A 123 -10.43 8.00 13.85
CA GLN A 123 -9.04 8.41 13.68
C GLN A 123 -8.15 7.24 13.25
N LEU A 124 -8.39 6.04 13.78
CA LEU A 124 -7.70 4.83 13.34
C LEU A 124 -8.06 4.45 11.91
N GLU A 125 -9.32 4.62 11.49
CA GLU A 125 -9.72 4.43 10.08
C GLU A 125 -8.99 5.40 9.16
N ILE A 126 -8.88 6.68 9.53
CA ILE A 126 -8.12 7.68 8.76
C ILE A 126 -6.64 7.32 8.70
N LEU A 127 -6.04 6.89 9.82
CA LEU A 127 -4.64 6.48 9.87
C LEU A 127 -4.38 5.28 8.95
N ILE A 128 -5.17 4.23 9.03
CA ILE A 128 -5.01 3.04 8.18
C ILE A 128 -5.27 3.38 6.71
N ARG A 129 -6.24 4.24 6.40
CA ARG A 129 -6.48 4.75 5.05
C ARG A 129 -5.25 5.47 4.50
N HIS A 130 -4.62 6.32 5.32
CA HIS A 130 -3.38 7.02 4.97
C HIS A 130 -2.25 6.02 4.62
N GLU A 131 -2.03 5.00 5.46
CA GLU A 131 -0.99 4.00 5.21
C GLU A 131 -1.28 3.14 3.96
N LEU A 132 -2.54 2.88 3.64
CA LEU A 132 -2.94 2.19 2.43
C LEU A 132 -2.63 3.00 1.16
N HIS A 133 -2.70 4.34 1.21
CA HIS A 133 -2.31 5.20 0.08
C HIS A 133 -0.81 5.13 -0.25
N HIS A 134 0.03 4.75 0.71
CA HIS A 134 1.46 4.51 0.45
C HIS A 134 1.73 3.25 -0.38
N VAL A 135 0.76 2.38 -0.60
CA VAL A 135 0.93 1.15 -1.37
C VAL A 135 0.73 1.43 -2.86
N GLY A 136 1.81 1.56 -3.60
CA GLY A 136 1.79 1.79 -5.05
C GLY A 136 1.95 0.51 -5.87
N ILE A 137 1.31 0.50 -7.04
CA ILE A 137 1.31 -0.61 -8.00
C ILE A 137 1.74 -0.08 -9.36
N ASP A 138 2.70 -0.75 -9.98
CA ASP A 138 3.19 -0.43 -11.33
C ASP A 138 2.97 -1.62 -12.26
N TYR A 139 2.13 -1.41 -13.27
CA TYR A 139 1.79 -2.38 -14.32
C TYR A 139 2.56 -2.15 -15.63
N SER A 140 3.47 -1.18 -15.67
CA SER A 140 4.17 -0.81 -16.91
C SER A 140 5.10 -1.87 -17.47
N GLY A 141 5.46 -2.87 -16.67
CA GLY A 141 6.35 -3.96 -17.06
C GLY A 141 5.64 -5.29 -17.27
N GLU A 142 6.40 -6.33 -17.66
CA GLU A 142 5.88 -7.69 -17.78
C GLU A 142 5.42 -8.31 -16.46
N GLN A 143 5.91 -7.79 -15.35
CA GLN A 143 5.55 -8.20 -14.00
C GLN A 143 5.06 -7.00 -13.20
N ILE A 144 4.04 -7.22 -12.37
CA ILE A 144 3.55 -6.21 -11.42
C ILE A 144 4.68 -5.88 -10.44
N LYS A 145 4.97 -4.59 -10.28
CA LYS A 145 5.92 -4.07 -9.30
C LYS A 145 5.18 -3.26 -8.26
N PHE A 146 5.65 -3.37 -7.03
CA PHE A 146 5.14 -2.58 -5.93
C PHE A 146 6.17 -1.51 -5.52
N TYR A 147 5.69 -0.34 -5.09
CA TYR A 147 6.53 0.77 -4.63
C TYR A 147 5.84 1.53 -3.49
N ILE A 148 6.59 2.37 -2.79
CA ILE A 148 6.01 3.30 -1.81
C ILE A 148 5.63 4.58 -2.54
N VAL A 149 4.36 4.97 -2.45
CA VAL A 149 3.86 6.28 -2.92
C VAL A 149 4.26 7.34 -1.88
N PRO A 150 4.97 8.41 -2.25
CA PRO A 150 5.24 9.51 -1.34
C PRO A 150 3.96 10.31 -1.04
N HIS A 151 4.01 11.17 -0.02
CA HIS A 151 2.94 12.14 0.21
C HIS A 151 2.87 13.14 -0.95
N ASP A 152 1.66 13.57 -1.28
CA ASP A 152 1.43 14.57 -2.34
C ASP A 152 1.95 15.97 -1.93
N VAL A 153 1.95 16.25 -0.64
CA VAL A 153 2.34 17.55 -0.08
C VAL A 153 3.33 17.41 1.06
N GLU A 154 4.49 18.03 0.89
CA GLU A 154 5.49 18.24 1.95
C GLU A 154 5.86 19.72 1.96
N GLU A 155 5.24 20.53 2.84
CA GLU A 155 5.50 21.95 2.94
C GLU A 155 5.35 22.45 4.37
N PHE A 156 5.97 23.59 4.68
CA PHE A 156 5.83 24.25 5.97
C PHE A 156 4.47 24.93 6.13
N TRP A 157 3.85 24.76 7.29
CA TRP A 157 2.53 25.33 7.58
C TRP A 157 2.46 26.86 7.39
N ASP A 158 3.59 27.57 7.63
CA ASP A 158 3.64 29.02 7.44
C ASP A 158 3.54 29.38 5.98
N ILE A 159 4.22 28.62 5.10
CA ILE A 159 4.12 28.78 3.63
C ILE A 159 2.71 28.45 3.15
N ILE A 160 2.13 27.34 3.60
CA ILE A 160 0.76 26.96 3.22
C ILE A 160 -0.26 28.02 3.65
N ARG A 161 -0.12 28.58 4.87
CA ARG A 161 -1.03 29.62 5.38
C ARG A 161 -0.92 30.94 4.62
N GLU A 162 0.26 31.32 4.18
CA GLU A 162 0.52 32.59 3.50
C GLU A 162 0.24 32.50 2.01
N HIS A 163 0.60 31.41 1.35
CA HIS A 163 0.60 31.28 -0.11
C HIS A 163 -0.34 30.20 -0.66
N GLY A 164 -0.92 29.35 0.19
CA GLY A 164 -1.73 28.20 -0.22
C GLY A 164 -0.89 26.98 -0.61
N LEU A 165 -1.58 25.88 -0.97
CA LEU A 165 -0.92 24.62 -1.35
C LEU A 165 -0.29 24.67 -2.75
N HIS A 166 -0.82 25.51 -3.64
CA HIS A 166 -0.48 25.54 -5.07
C HIS A 166 0.47 26.66 -5.45
N TRP A 167 1.15 27.26 -4.48
CA TRP A 167 2.02 28.44 -4.70
C TRP A 167 3.15 28.20 -5.70
N SER A 168 3.59 26.95 -5.85
CA SER A 168 4.68 26.57 -6.77
C SER A 168 4.19 26.13 -8.15
N GLU A 169 2.88 26.04 -8.38
CA GLU A 169 2.32 25.62 -9.67
C GLU A 169 2.48 26.77 -10.67
N ILE A 170 3.03 26.45 -11.84
CA ILE A 170 3.11 27.37 -12.98
C ILE A 170 1.92 27.06 -13.89
N ASN A 171 1.03 28.03 -14.05
CA ASN A 171 -0.06 27.92 -15.02
C ASN A 171 0.48 27.70 -16.43
N ALA A 172 -0.29 27.03 -17.29
CA ALA A 172 0.09 26.76 -18.68
C ALA A 172 0.43 28.03 -19.49
N THR A 173 0.10 29.20 -18.97
CA THR A 173 0.43 30.54 -19.51
C THR A 173 1.76 31.08 -19.00
N GLY A 174 2.42 30.42 -18.05
CA GLY A 174 3.68 30.87 -17.46
C GLY A 174 3.55 31.99 -16.42
N GLU A 175 2.33 32.34 -16.01
CA GLU A 175 2.07 33.28 -14.93
C GLU A 175 1.92 32.54 -13.61
N GLN A 176 2.61 33.01 -12.56
CA GLN A 176 2.45 32.52 -11.18
C GLN A 176 1.12 33.01 -10.62
N SER A 177 0.42 32.15 -9.93
CA SER A 177 -0.86 32.45 -9.25
C SER A 177 -0.63 33.35 -8.05
#